data_813be683c596b1955d84be89079fc0f1
#
_entry.id   813be683c596b1955d84be89079fc0f1
#
_cell.length_a   1.000
_cell.length_b   1.000
_cell.length_c   1.000
_cell.angle_alpha   90.00
_cell.angle_beta   90.00
_cell.angle_gamma   90.00
#
_symmetry.space_group_name_H-M   'P 1'
#
loop_
_entity.id
_entity.type
_entity.pdbx_description
1 polymer ?
#
loop_
_entity_poly.entity_id
_entity_poly.type
_entity_poly.pdbx_seq_one_letter_code
_entity_poly.pdbx_strand_id
1 'polypeptide(L)'
;MVDFFKKVSITSIITSLVFAILGIVMLINPAETTQMLALILGITVMVVGIEKIISYFVLRGNLDFYNYELVYGIIAIVASIIMITHVNTFSAIVRIVIGAWITCSGLMRLLYSLKIKNLGVSSWVAVLVMAVLTIIAGIYIICTQNTLVVIFAAILIVYAVIDIIEQLIFMKNINKLLE
;
A
#
# COMPACT_ATOMS: atom_id res chain seq x y z
N MET A 1 27.23 9.38 -21.75
CA MET A 1 25.89 9.78 -21.28
C MET A 1 24.81 8.79 -21.74
N VAL A 2 24.80 8.41 -23.03
CA VAL A 2 23.81 7.44 -23.60
C VAL A 2 23.88 6.07 -22.93
N ASP A 3 25.08 5.54 -22.71
CA ASP A 3 25.27 4.24 -22.04
C ASP A 3 24.74 4.23 -20.61
N PHE A 4 24.81 5.38 -19.93
CA PHE A 4 24.22 5.53 -18.59
C PHE A 4 22.69 5.42 -18.64
N PHE A 5 22.02 6.14 -19.55
CA PHE A 5 20.56 6.07 -19.70
C PHE A 5 20.09 4.68 -20.12
N LYS A 6 20.82 4.02 -21.02
CA LYS A 6 20.54 2.66 -21.45
C LYS A 6 20.66 1.66 -20.29
N LYS A 7 21.67 1.81 -19.45
CA LYS A 7 21.85 0.98 -18.24
C LYS A 7 20.74 1.20 -17.22
N VAL A 8 20.31 2.45 -17.00
CA VAL A 8 19.19 2.79 -16.11
C VAL A 8 17.90 2.17 -16.63
N SER A 9 17.59 2.29 -17.92
CA SER A 9 16.39 1.71 -18.52
C SER A 9 16.36 0.18 -18.42
N ILE A 10 17.48 -0.50 -18.63
CA ILE A 10 17.57 -1.96 -18.49
C ILE A 10 17.33 -2.36 -17.02
N THR A 11 17.91 -1.64 -16.08
CA THR A 11 17.68 -1.91 -14.64
C THR A 11 16.22 -1.72 -14.27
N SER A 12 15.56 -0.68 -14.80
CA SER A 12 14.12 -0.44 -14.58
C SER A 12 13.28 -1.58 -15.14
N ILE A 13 13.55 -2.05 -16.37
CA ILE A 13 12.84 -3.19 -16.97
C ILE A 13 12.97 -4.46 -16.11
N ILE A 14 14.18 -4.74 -15.61
CA ILE A 14 14.41 -5.90 -14.73
C ILE A 14 13.59 -5.76 -13.44
N THR A 15 13.58 -4.58 -12.83
CA THR A 15 12.81 -4.30 -11.63
C THR A 15 11.31 -4.47 -11.87
N SER A 16 10.80 -3.97 -12.99
CA SER A 16 9.39 -4.10 -13.36
C SER A 16 9.00 -5.54 -13.66
N LEU A 17 9.91 -6.32 -14.27
CA LEU A 17 9.70 -7.76 -14.46
C LEU A 17 9.57 -8.48 -13.10
N VAL A 18 10.40 -8.13 -12.11
CA VAL A 18 10.30 -8.67 -10.75
C VAL A 18 8.96 -8.29 -10.12
N PHE A 19 8.50 -7.04 -10.28
CA PHE A 19 7.18 -6.63 -9.78
C PHE A 19 6.03 -7.35 -10.47
N ALA A 20 6.13 -7.61 -11.79
CA ALA A 20 5.14 -8.40 -12.50
C ALA A 20 5.05 -9.83 -11.94
N ILE A 21 6.19 -10.49 -11.75
CA ILE A 21 6.26 -11.84 -11.17
C ILE A 21 5.67 -11.86 -9.75
N LEU A 22 6.07 -10.90 -8.91
CA LEU A 22 5.52 -10.78 -7.55
C LEU A 22 4.00 -10.57 -7.57
N GLY A 23 3.50 -9.69 -8.43
CA GLY A 23 2.06 -9.47 -8.59
C GLY A 23 1.32 -10.75 -9.01
N ILE A 24 1.88 -11.53 -9.93
CA ILE A 24 1.29 -12.81 -10.36
C ILE A 24 1.27 -13.82 -9.20
N VAL A 25 2.37 -13.98 -8.47
CA VAL A 25 2.45 -14.86 -7.28
C VAL A 25 1.41 -14.48 -6.23
N MET A 26 1.25 -13.17 -5.98
CA MET A 26 0.25 -12.64 -5.06
C MET A 26 -1.19 -12.93 -5.50
N LEU A 27 -1.47 -12.95 -6.81
CA LEU A 27 -2.79 -13.32 -7.34
C LEU A 27 -3.08 -14.81 -7.23
N ILE A 28 -2.06 -15.66 -7.42
CA ILE A 28 -2.24 -17.12 -7.37
C ILE A 28 -2.50 -17.59 -5.93
N ASN A 29 -1.73 -17.06 -4.97
CA ASN A 29 -1.80 -17.46 -3.55
C ASN A 29 -2.00 -16.26 -2.61
N PRO A 30 -3.15 -15.58 -2.66
CA PRO A 30 -3.36 -14.35 -1.87
C PRO A 30 -3.37 -14.60 -0.36
N ALA A 31 -3.78 -15.79 0.10
CA ALA A 31 -3.78 -16.14 1.52
C ALA A 31 -2.36 -16.31 2.07
N GLU A 32 -1.50 -17.05 1.38
CA GLU A 32 -0.10 -17.22 1.76
C GLU A 32 0.67 -15.90 1.70
N THR A 33 0.39 -15.09 0.65
CA THR A 33 0.98 -13.76 0.52
C THR A 33 0.58 -12.87 1.70
N THR A 34 -0.68 -12.90 2.13
CA THR A 34 -1.13 -12.16 3.32
C THR A 34 -0.36 -12.57 4.56
N GLN A 35 -0.12 -13.87 4.74
CA GLN A 35 0.66 -14.39 5.87
C GLN A 35 2.11 -13.92 5.81
N MET A 36 2.76 -14.01 4.66
CA MET A 36 4.13 -13.55 4.46
C MET A 36 4.28 -12.04 4.72
N LEU A 37 3.36 -11.23 4.20
CA LEU A 37 3.36 -9.78 4.42
C LEU A 37 3.17 -9.43 5.90
N ALA A 38 2.25 -10.09 6.59
CA ALA A 38 2.03 -9.87 8.03
C ALA A 38 3.28 -10.26 8.84
N LEU A 39 3.96 -11.35 8.47
CA LEU A 39 5.19 -11.79 9.12
C LEU A 39 6.33 -10.80 8.89
N ILE A 40 6.55 -10.33 7.66
CA ILE A 40 7.57 -9.32 7.32
C ILE A 40 7.29 -8.02 8.09
N LEU A 41 6.05 -7.54 8.08
CA LEU A 41 5.66 -6.34 8.82
C LEU A 41 5.82 -6.54 10.32
N GLY A 42 5.41 -7.69 10.86
CA GLY A 42 5.57 -8.04 12.28
C GLY A 42 7.03 -8.02 12.71
N ILE A 43 7.93 -8.65 11.95
CA ILE A 43 9.37 -8.62 12.22
C ILE A 43 9.92 -7.19 12.15
N THR A 44 9.52 -6.42 11.15
CA THR A 44 9.97 -5.02 11.00
C THR A 44 9.55 -4.17 12.20
N VAL A 45 8.28 -4.28 12.62
CA VAL A 45 7.76 -3.56 13.79
C VAL A 45 8.44 -4.03 15.08
N MET A 46 8.77 -5.32 15.20
CA MET A 46 9.51 -5.86 16.33
C MET A 46 10.91 -5.24 16.42
N VAL A 47 11.64 -5.17 15.31
CA VAL A 47 12.99 -4.55 15.26
C VAL A 47 12.92 -3.08 15.68
N VAL A 48 11.95 -2.34 15.16
CA VAL A 48 11.72 -0.93 15.55
C VAL A 48 11.38 -0.83 17.05
N GLY A 49 10.54 -1.71 17.58
CA GLY A 49 10.21 -1.75 18.99
C GLY A 49 11.42 -2.00 19.89
N ILE A 50 12.28 -2.94 19.50
CA ILE A 50 13.54 -3.23 20.21
C ILE A 50 14.49 -2.02 20.15
N GLU A 51 14.65 -1.41 18.96
CA GLU A 51 15.46 -0.20 18.79
C GLU A 51 15.01 0.91 19.75
N LYS A 52 13.70 1.16 19.87
CA LYS A 52 13.15 2.19 20.74
C LYS A 52 13.40 1.90 22.22
N ILE A 53 13.31 0.63 22.64
CA ILE A 53 13.65 0.24 24.01
C ILE A 53 15.15 0.44 24.28
N ILE A 54 16.01 0.03 23.34
CA ILE A 54 17.47 0.22 23.48
C ILE A 54 17.78 1.72 23.56
N SER A 55 17.22 2.54 22.70
CA SER A 55 17.39 4.00 22.69
C SER A 55 17.01 4.60 24.03
N TYR A 56 15.91 4.17 24.64
CA TYR A 56 15.51 4.60 25.97
C TYR A 56 16.61 4.32 27.03
N PHE A 57 17.16 3.11 27.05
CA PHE A 57 18.19 2.76 28.06
C PHE A 57 19.54 3.46 27.82
N VAL A 58 19.92 3.69 26.55
CA VAL A 58 21.18 4.35 26.19
C VAL A 58 21.11 5.86 26.44
N LEU A 59 19.98 6.51 26.19
CA LEU A 59 19.81 7.95 26.22
C LEU A 59 19.20 8.49 27.54
N ARG A 60 18.93 7.61 28.50
CA ARG A 60 18.22 7.89 29.76
C ARG A 60 18.85 9.01 30.64
N GLY A 61 19.94 9.65 30.22
CA GLY A 61 20.69 10.58 31.04
C GLY A 61 20.29 12.06 30.96
N ASN A 62 19.52 12.52 29.98
CA ASN A 62 19.52 13.97 29.70
C ASN A 62 18.17 14.68 29.49
N LEU A 63 17.03 14.02 29.25
CA LEU A 63 15.75 14.75 29.04
C LEU A 63 14.51 13.87 29.35
N ASP A 64 13.48 14.42 29.98
CA ASP A 64 12.18 13.78 30.28
C ASP A 64 11.37 13.34 29.05
N PHE A 65 11.77 13.73 27.87
CA PHE A 65 11.12 13.36 26.58
C PHE A 65 11.25 11.88 26.20
N TYR A 66 12.20 11.14 26.79
CA TYR A 66 12.48 9.74 26.40
C TYR A 66 11.49 8.72 26.96
N ASN A 67 10.62 9.09 27.87
CA ASN A 67 9.59 8.19 28.41
C ASN A 67 8.61 7.70 27.32
N TYR A 68 8.35 8.52 26.29
CA TYR A 68 7.51 8.14 25.16
C TYR A 68 8.13 7.02 24.30
N GLU A 69 9.45 6.96 24.17
CA GLU A 69 10.13 5.93 23.39
C GLU A 69 9.98 4.54 24.02
N LEU A 70 10.02 4.45 25.35
CA LEU A 70 9.78 3.19 26.06
C LEU A 70 8.35 2.69 25.84
N VAL A 71 7.37 3.56 26.01
CA VAL A 71 5.95 3.22 25.81
C VAL A 71 5.70 2.79 24.36
N TYR A 72 6.23 3.56 23.41
CA TYR A 72 6.14 3.22 22.00
C TYR A 72 6.81 1.88 21.67
N GLY A 73 8.01 1.62 22.21
CA GLY A 73 8.73 0.37 22.04
C GLY A 73 7.95 -0.85 22.57
N ILE A 74 7.35 -0.73 23.76
CA ILE A 74 6.53 -1.79 24.35
C ILE A 74 5.29 -2.05 23.48
N ILE A 75 4.57 -1.00 23.08
CA ILE A 75 3.38 -1.12 22.22
C ILE A 75 3.76 -1.77 20.90
N ALA A 76 4.88 -1.37 20.28
CA ALA A 76 5.35 -1.93 19.01
C ALA A 76 5.68 -3.42 19.16
N ILE A 77 6.33 -3.86 20.24
CA ILE A 77 6.62 -5.28 20.48
C ILE A 77 5.33 -6.09 20.68
N VAL A 78 4.40 -5.60 21.50
CA VAL A 78 3.12 -6.28 21.71
C VAL A 78 2.35 -6.39 20.38
N ALA A 79 2.28 -5.31 19.62
CA ALA A 79 1.64 -5.31 18.30
C ALA A 79 2.32 -6.30 17.34
N SER A 80 3.66 -6.34 17.31
CA SER A 80 4.40 -7.27 16.44
C SER A 80 4.15 -8.74 16.79
N ILE A 81 4.06 -9.08 18.08
CA ILE A 81 3.71 -10.43 18.51
C ILE A 81 2.32 -10.82 18.01
N ILE A 82 1.33 -9.92 18.13
CA ILE A 82 -0.03 -10.16 17.60
C ILE A 82 0.00 -10.34 16.08
N MET A 83 0.76 -9.51 15.36
CA MET A 83 0.90 -9.60 13.91
C MET A 83 1.49 -10.94 13.47
N ILE A 84 2.46 -11.49 14.20
CA ILE A 84 3.14 -12.74 13.87
C ILE A 84 2.32 -13.97 14.30
N THR A 85 1.70 -13.94 15.48
CA THR A 85 1.00 -15.11 16.05
C THR A 85 -0.44 -15.22 15.55
N HIS A 86 -1.12 -14.10 15.29
CA HIS A 86 -2.53 -14.04 14.92
C HIS A 86 -2.74 -13.31 13.58
N VAL A 87 -2.07 -13.78 12.53
CA VAL A 87 -2.09 -13.15 11.19
C VAL A 87 -3.51 -12.94 10.66
N ASN A 88 -4.40 -13.92 10.83
CA ASN A 88 -5.78 -13.81 10.36
C ASN A 88 -6.56 -12.71 11.08
N THR A 89 -6.37 -12.58 12.39
CA THR A 89 -7.01 -11.52 13.20
C THR A 89 -6.45 -10.16 12.80
N PHE A 90 -5.13 -10.05 12.64
CA PHE A 90 -4.47 -8.82 12.21
C PHE A 90 -4.94 -8.39 10.82
N SER A 91 -4.96 -9.29 9.84
CA SER A 91 -5.42 -8.98 8.49
C SER A 91 -6.90 -8.60 8.45
N ALA A 92 -7.74 -9.21 9.30
CA ALA A 92 -9.14 -8.83 9.44
C ALA A 92 -9.30 -7.40 9.99
N ILE A 93 -8.53 -7.02 11.01
CA ILE A 93 -8.54 -5.66 11.56
C ILE A 93 -8.13 -4.64 10.50
N VAL A 94 -7.02 -4.87 9.80
CA VAL A 94 -6.52 -3.99 8.74
C VAL A 94 -7.57 -3.82 7.63
N ARG A 95 -8.19 -4.93 7.21
CA ARG A 95 -9.25 -4.93 6.21
C ARG A 95 -10.47 -4.11 6.63
N ILE A 96 -10.93 -4.27 7.87
CA ILE A 96 -12.07 -3.51 8.41
C ILE A 96 -11.73 -2.02 8.47
N VAL A 97 -10.55 -1.65 8.95
CA VAL A 97 -10.12 -0.25 9.06
C VAL A 97 -10.04 0.40 7.69
N ILE A 98 -9.39 -0.25 6.72
CA ILE A 98 -9.26 0.28 5.36
C ILE A 98 -10.62 0.35 4.66
N GLY A 99 -11.43 -0.71 4.75
CA GLY A 99 -12.75 -0.74 4.14
C GLY A 99 -13.71 0.29 4.75
N ALA A 100 -13.68 0.49 6.07
CA ALA A 100 -14.44 1.54 6.76
C ALA A 100 -13.97 2.93 6.30
N TRP A 101 -12.66 3.18 6.20
CA TRP A 101 -12.12 4.43 5.67
C TRP A 101 -12.61 4.74 4.26
N ILE A 102 -12.56 3.75 3.36
CA ILE A 102 -13.03 3.90 1.97
C ILE A 102 -14.54 4.14 1.95
N THR A 103 -15.32 3.43 2.77
CA THR A 103 -16.77 3.63 2.87
C THR A 103 -17.11 5.03 3.38
N CYS A 104 -16.46 5.51 4.42
CA CYS A 104 -16.61 6.88 4.93
C CYS A 104 -16.24 7.93 3.87
N SER A 105 -15.14 7.71 3.13
CA SER A 105 -14.74 8.57 2.02
C SER A 105 -15.80 8.62 0.91
N GLY A 106 -16.42 7.48 0.59
CA GLY A 106 -17.54 7.40 -0.34
C GLY A 106 -18.78 8.16 0.14
N LEU A 107 -19.13 8.07 1.43
CA LEU A 107 -20.23 8.84 2.04
C LEU A 107 -19.97 10.35 1.95
N MET A 108 -18.75 10.81 2.23
CA MET A 108 -18.39 12.24 2.07
C MET A 108 -18.53 12.72 0.63
N ARG A 109 -18.11 11.90 -0.35
CA ARG A 109 -18.31 12.19 -1.78
C ARG A 109 -19.78 12.24 -2.17
N LEU A 110 -20.61 11.37 -1.59
CA LEU A 110 -22.06 11.36 -1.80
C LEU A 110 -22.69 12.66 -1.30
N LEU A 111 -22.37 13.10 -0.09
CA LEU A 111 -22.82 14.39 0.45
C LEU A 111 -22.36 15.56 -0.42
N TYR A 112 -21.12 15.51 -0.91
CA TYR A 112 -20.59 16.52 -1.84
C TYR A 112 -21.35 16.55 -3.16
N SER A 113 -21.69 15.41 -3.75
CA SER A 113 -22.50 15.29 -4.96
C SER A 113 -23.87 15.96 -4.80
N LEU A 114 -24.54 15.73 -3.66
CA LEU A 114 -25.84 16.34 -3.37
C LEU A 114 -25.74 17.88 -3.26
N LYS A 115 -24.66 18.40 -2.70
CA LYS A 115 -24.40 19.86 -2.66
C LYS A 115 -24.20 20.45 -4.07
N ILE A 116 -23.42 19.77 -4.91
CA ILE A 116 -23.19 20.20 -6.31
C ILE A 116 -24.50 20.20 -7.12
N LYS A 117 -25.36 19.19 -6.90
CA LYS A 117 -26.68 19.16 -7.53
C LYS A 117 -27.47 20.43 -7.26
N ASN A 118 -27.47 20.91 -6.01
CA ASN A 118 -28.21 22.11 -5.60
C ASN A 118 -27.61 23.40 -6.24
N LEU A 119 -26.36 23.36 -6.68
CA LEU A 119 -25.69 24.47 -7.39
C LEU A 119 -25.93 24.45 -8.91
N GLY A 120 -26.71 23.49 -9.44
CA GLY A 120 -27.03 23.40 -10.87
C GLY A 120 -25.90 22.96 -11.79
N VAL A 121 -24.81 22.39 -11.24
CA VAL A 121 -23.65 21.94 -12.02
C VAL A 121 -23.95 20.58 -12.65
N SER A 122 -23.81 20.44 -13.96
CA SER A 122 -24.17 19.22 -14.73
C SER A 122 -23.39 17.97 -14.34
N SER A 123 -22.19 18.09 -13.76
CA SER A 123 -21.32 16.94 -13.42
C SER A 123 -21.66 16.24 -12.10
N TRP A 124 -22.74 16.65 -11.39
CA TRP A 124 -23.13 16.04 -10.11
C TRP A 124 -23.42 14.52 -10.23
N VAL A 125 -23.95 14.07 -11.38
CA VAL A 125 -24.27 12.66 -11.63
C VAL A 125 -22.98 11.82 -11.67
N ALA A 126 -21.93 12.31 -12.32
CA ALA A 126 -20.64 11.58 -12.36
C ALA A 126 -20.04 11.44 -10.95
N VAL A 127 -20.08 12.49 -10.14
CA VAL A 127 -19.61 12.45 -8.75
C VAL A 127 -20.45 11.49 -7.91
N LEU A 128 -21.77 11.46 -8.12
CA LEU A 128 -22.68 10.54 -7.43
C LEU A 128 -22.38 9.07 -7.77
N VAL A 129 -22.21 8.75 -9.05
CA VAL A 129 -21.85 7.38 -9.49
C VAL A 129 -20.52 6.96 -8.86
N MET A 130 -19.50 7.83 -8.89
CA MET A 130 -18.22 7.52 -8.25
C MET A 130 -18.31 7.35 -6.73
N ALA A 131 -19.18 8.12 -6.07
CA ALA A 131 -19.44 7.97 -4.64
C ALA A 131 -20.07 6.60 -4.30
N VAL A 132 -21.09 6.19 -5.06
CA VAL A 132 -21.75 4.90 -4.89
C VAL A 132 -20.77 3.75 -5.14
N LEU A 133 -19.98 3.81 -6.21
CA LEU A 133 -18.95 2.81 -6.50
C LEU A 133 -17.91 2.72 -5.39
N THR A 134 -17.49 3.85 -4.81
CA THR A 134 -16.54 3.88 -3.69
C THR A 134 -17.14 3.24 -2.43
N ILE A 135 -18.42 3.47 -2.12
CA ILE A 135 -19.10 2.83 -0.98
C ILE A 135 -19.18 1.31 -1.18
N ILE A 136 -19.62 0.87 -2.37
CA ILE A 136 -19.70 -0.56 -2.69
C ILE A 136 -18.33 -1.22 -2.58
N ALA A 137 -17.27 -0.59 -3.10
CA ALA A 137 -15.90 -1.09 -3.00
C ALA A 137 -15.43 -1.21 -1.54
N GLY A 138 -15.72 -0.22 -0.69
CA GLY A 138 -15.38 -0.26 0.73
C GLY A 138 -16.08 -1.40 1.47
N ILE A 139 -17.37 -1.59 1.24
CA ILE A 139 -18.16 -2.70 1.82
C ILE A 139 -17.62 -4.05 1.30
N TYR A 140 -17.34 -4.16 0.01
CA TYR A 140 -16.77 -5.37 -0.59
C TYR A 140 -15.43 -5.75 0.06
N ILE A 141 -14.56 -4.78 0.32
CA ILE A 141 -13.28 -5.00 1.01
C ILE A 141 -13.51 -5.52 2.43
N ILE A 142 -14.50 -5.00 3.17
CA ILE A 142 -14.84 -5.47 4.53
C ILE A 142 -15.29 -6.93 4.50
N CYS A 143 -16.13 -7.30 3.53
CA CYS A 143 -16.78 -8.61 3.49
C CYS A 143 -15.87 -9.73 2.95
N THR A 144 -14.94 -9.40 2.05
CA THR A 144 -14.15 -10.41 1.32
C THR A 144 -12.73 -10.52 1.87
N GLN A 145 -12.32 -11.75 2.21
CA GLN A 145 -10.95 -12.01 2.67
C GLN A 145 -9.94 -11.85 1.53
N ASN A 146 -8.72 -11.42 1.88
CA ASN A 146 -7.58 -11.25 0.96
C ASN A 146 -7.77 -10.24 -0.19
N THR A 147 -8.91 -9.52 -0.24
CA THR A 147 -9.21 -8.54 -1.30
C THR A 147 -8.13 -7.46 -1.43
N LEU A 148 -7.58 -6.99 -0.29
CA LEU A 148 -6.51 -5.99 -0.32
C LEU A 148 -5.27 -6.48 -1.04
N VAL A 149 -4.87 -7.74 -0.82
CA VAL A 149 -3.71 -8.35 -1.49
C VAL A 149 -3.97 -8.51 -2.98
N VAL A 150 -5.17 -8.93 -3.37
CA VAL A 150 -5.58 -9.06 -4.77
C VAL A 150 -5.56 -7.70 -5.49
N ILE A 151 -6.11 -6.65 -4.87
CA ILE A 151 -6.10 -5.29 -5.44
C ILE A 151 -4.64 -4.80 -5.58
N PHE A 152 -3.82 -4.99 -4.55
CA PHE A 152 -2.41 -4.58 -4.59
C PHE A 152 -1.63 -5.33 -5.66
N ALA A 153 -1.85 -6.63 -5.80
CA ALA A 153 -1.27 -7.46 -6.86
C ALA A 153 -1.65 -6.97 -8.26
N ALA A 154 -2.94 -6.65 -8.48
CA ALA A 154 -3.41 -6.12 -9.75
C ALA A 154 -2.74 -4.77 -10.08
N ILE A 155 -2.62 -3.87 -9.08
CA ILE A 155 -1.92 -2.59 -9.25
C ILE A 155 -0.46 -2.81 -9.60
N LEU A 156 0.25 -3.74 -8.94
CA LEU A 156 1.64 -4.06 -9.24
C LEU A 156 1.83 -4.56 -10.68
N ILE A 157 0.94 -5.42 -11.16
CA ILE A 157 1.01 -5.94 -12.53
C ILE A 157 0.78 -4.81 -13.53
N VAL A 158 -0.25 -3.99 -13.34
CA VAL A 158 -0.55 -2.85 -14.21
C VAL A 158 0.63 -1.86 -14.23
N TYR A 159 1.17 -1.53 -13.06
CA TYR A 159 2.35 -0.68 -12.94
C TYR A 159 3.54 -1.26 -13.71
N ALA A 160 3.85 -2.55 -13.52
CA ALA A 160 4.95 -3.22 -14.19
C ALA A 160 4.81 -3.21 -15.71
N VAL A 161 3.60 -3.46 -16.23
CA VAL A 161 3.32 -3.41 -17.67
C VAL A 161 3.52 -2.01 -18.23
N ILE A 162 2.99 -0.98 -17.56
CA ILE A 162 3.14 0.42 -17.98
C ILE A 162 4.61 0.81 -17.99
N ASP A 163 5.36 0.51 -16.93
CA ASP A 163 6.78 0.86 -16.84
C ASP A 163 7.62 0.17 -17.91
N ILE A 164 7.36 -1.12 -18.19
CA ILE A 164 8.04 -1.83 -19.28
C ILE A 164 7.77 -1.15 -20.64
N ILE A 165 6.53 -0.80 -20.92
CA ILE A 165 6.16 -0.12 -22.18
C ILE A 165 6.87 1.24 -22.26
N GLU A 166 6.86 2.02 -21.19
CA GLU A 166 7.50 3.33 -21.12
C GLU A 166 9.01 3.22 -21.38
N GLN A 167 9.68 2.27 -20.74
CA GLN A 167 11.12 2.06 -20.91
C GLN A 167 11.48 1.58 -22.34
N LEU A 168 10.65 0.75 -22.96
CA LEU A 168 10.84 0.32 -24.34
C LEU A 168 10.70 1.48 -25.33
N ILE A 169 9.70 2.34 -25.14
CA ILE A 169 9.50 3.55 -25.96
C ILE A 169 10.68 4.50 -25.77
N PHE A 170 11.13 4.70 -24.54
CA PHE A 170 12.27 5.56 -24.23
C PHE A 170 13.56 5.07 -24.90
N MET A 171 13.87 3.76 -24.83
CA MET A 171 15.03 3.18 -25.49
C MET A 171 14.95 3.34 -27.02
N LYS A 172 13.77 3.15 -27.62
CA LYS A 172 13.56 3.31 -29.06
C LYS A 172 13.82 4.77 -29.50
N ASN A 173 13.38 5.73 -28.69
CA ASN A 173 13.56 7.16 -28.99
C ASN A 173 15.04 7.60 -28.86
N ILE A 174 15.75 7.09 -27.85
CA ILE A 174 17.21 7.36 -27.71
C ILE A 174 17.99 6.83 -28.90
N ASN A 175 17.68 5.62 -29.37
CA ASN A 175 18.38 5.07 -30.54
C ASN A 175 18.15 5.91 -31.81
N LYS A 176 16.93 6.50 -32.00
CA LYS A 176 16.62 7.40 -33.12
C LYS A 176 17.34 8.75 -33.06
N LEU A 177 17.76 9.21 -31.89
CA LEU A 177 18.51 10.46 -31.72
C LEU A 177 20.02 10.28 -31.98
N LEU A 178 20.46 9.03 -32.14
CA LEU A 178 21.86 8.65 -32.38
C LEU A 178 22.12 8.26 -33.85
N GLU A 179 21.09 8.02 -34.65
CA GLU A 179 21.14 7.90 -36.12
C GLU A 179 21.03 9.28 -36.77
#